data_f14d92e768cc6e4f64a815d9c75f337e
#
_entry.id   f14d92e768cc6e4f64a815d9c75f337e
#
_cell.length_a   1.000
_cell.length_b   1.000
_cell.length_c   1.000
_cell.angle_alpha   90.00
_cell.angle_beta   90.00
_cell.angle_gamma   90.00
#
_symmetry.space_group_name_H-M   'P 1'
#
loop_
_entity.id
_entity.type
_entity.pdbx_description
1 polymer ?
#
loop_
_entity_poly.entity_id
_entity_poly.type
_entity_poly.pdbx_seq_one_letter_code
_entity_poly.pdbx_strand_id
1 'polypeptide(L)'
;LKDIVNYGIMSTKVLILIYSKEIAMIINRNSELEKNMYAKLSQVDELISSNDVYALGLRLNALSSLCKALREDSAVKALTEALDKVIESGIIDSIDKNSLKHFMIGNAFYTASDFTGDDKYKNEAVKLAAGFKNFARNEAGYFKDADDKKCLCKAYSYEPFYMAYETKDGGKEQYNDVIG
;
A
#
# COMPACT_ATOMS: atom_id res chain seq x y z
N LEU A 1 -49.92 37.06 3.97
CA LEU A 1 -49.08 36.21 4.87
C LEU A 1 -49.02 34.76 4.40
N LYS A 2 -50.12 34.15 3.93
CA LYS A 2 -50.13 32.75 3.41
C LYS A 2 -49.25 32.60 2.15
N ASP A 3 -49.20 33.58 1.28
CA ASP A 3 -48.46 33.54 0.03
C ASP A 3 -46.94 33.67 0.25
N ILE A 4 -46.52 34.44 1.25
CA ILE A 4 -45.10 34.59 1.61
C ILE A 4 -44.53 33.28 2.20
N VAL A 5 -45.32 32.57 2.99
CA VAL A 5 -44.93 31.30 3.59
C VAL A 5 -44.80 30.21 2.51
N ASN A 6 -45.69 30.20 1.51
CA ASN A 6 -45.57 29.25 0.39
C ASN A 6 -44.34 29.48 -0.48
N TYR A 7 -43.95 30.75 -0.72
CA TYR A 7 -42.74 31.05 -1.49
C TYR A 7 -41.45 30.62 -0.75
N GLY A 8 -41.42 30.83 0.59
CA GLY A 8 -40.29 30.44 1.41
C GLY A 8 -40.09 28.91 1.44
N ILE A 9 -41.19 28.15 1.56
CA ILE A 9 -41.15 26.68 1.61
C ILE A 9 -40.76 26.08 0.23
N MET A 10 -41.27 26.66 -0.88
CA MET A 10 -40.87 26.24 -2.20
C MET A 10 -39.37 26.50 -2.50
N SER A 11 -38.87 27.66 -2.08
CA SER A 11 -37.45 28.01 -2.21
C SER A 11 -36.53 27.04 -1.44
N THR A 12 -36.94 26.68 -0.20
CA THR A 12 -36.17 25.75 0.63
C THR A 12 -36.14 24.34 0.05
N LYS A 13 -37.27 23.83 -0.47
CA LYS A 13 -37.34 22.51 -1.14
C LYS A 13 -36.49 22.46 -2.42
N VAL A 14 -36.51 23.53 -3.22
CA VAL A 14 -35.69 23.62 -4.43
C VAL A 14 -34.19 23.68 -4.09
N LEU A 15 -33.80 24.44 -3.08
CA LEU A 15 -32.43 24.48 -2.58
C LEU A 15 -31.96 23.10 -2.08
N ILE A 16 -32.75 22.39 -1.27
CA ILE A 16 -32.43 21.05 -0.80
C ILE A 16 -32.25 20.09 -1.98
N LEU A 17 -33.09 20.18 -3.00
CA LEU A 17 -33.00 19.30 -4.20
C LEU A 17 -31.75 19.58 -5.02
N ILE A 18 -31.34 20.85 -5.15
CA ILE A 18 -30.12 21.24 -5.84
C ILE A 18 -28.90 20.73 -5.07
N TYR A 19 -28.82 21.01 -3.76
CA TYR A 19 -27.74 20.52 -2.91
C TYR A 19 -27.62 19.00 -2.91
N SER A 20 -28.73 18.28 -2.85
CA SER A 20 -28.72 16.81 -2.90
C SER A 20 -28.21 16.27 -4.24
N LYS A 21 -28.52 16.93 -5.35
CA LYS A 21 -27.99 16.56 -6.69
C LYS A 21 -26.52 16.87 -6.82
N GLU A 22 -26.05 17.99 -6.32
CA GLU A 22 -24.65 18.38 -6.34
C GLU A 22 -23.81 17.44 -5.45
N ILE A 23 -24.29 17.12 -4.25
CA ILE A 23 -23.63 16.15 -3.38
C ILE A 23 -23.60 14.77 -4.03
N ALA A 24 -24.70 14.29 -4.62
CA ALA A 24 -24.74 13.02 -5.32
C ALA A 24 -23.80 12.99 -6.54
N MET A 25 -23.63 14.11 -7.24
CA MET A 25 -22.71 14.23 -8.36
C MET A 25 -21.25 14.25 -7.90
N ILE A 26 -20.95 14.88 -6.77
CA ILE A 26 -19.60 14.87 -6.16
C ILE A 26 -19.26 13.48 -5.67
N ILE A 27 -20.17 12.79 -4.99
CA ILE A 27 -19.99 11.41 -4.51
C ILE A 27 -19.77 10.47 -5.70
N ASN A 28 -20.57 10.56 -6.77
CA ASN A 28 -20.39 9.75 -7.97
C ASN A 28 -19.05 10.00 -8.68
N ARG A 29 -18.61 11.26 -8.75
CA ARG A 29 -17.33 11.61 -9.35
C ARG A 29 -16.16 11.03 -8.56
N ASN A 30 -16.21 11.10 -7.24
CA ASN A 30 -15.18 10.53 -6.38
C ASN A 30 -15.14 9.01 -6.48
N SER A 31 -16.30 8.33 -6.47
CA SER A 31 -16.37 6.87 -6.57
C SER A 31 -15.85 6.34 -7.92
N GLU A 32 -16.06 7.07 -9.02
CA GLU A 32 -15.53 6.70 -10.32
C GLU A 32 -14.01 6.93 -10.41
N LEU A 33 -13.52 8.04 -9.86
CA LEU A 33 -12.09 8.31 -9.77
C LEU A 33 -11.38 7.24 -8.94
N GLU A 34 -11.94 6.87 -7.81
CA GLU A 34 -11.44 5.82 -6.94
C GLU A 34 -11.39 4.46 -7.64
N LYS A 35 -12.48 4.05 -8.31
CA LYS A 35 -12.51 2.80 -9.10
C LYS A 35 -11.43 2.80 -10.18
N ASN A 36 -11.26 3.90 -10.90
CA ASN A 36 -10.24 4.02 -11.93
C ASN A 36 -8.83 3.97 -11.34
N MET A 37 -8.63 4.55 -10.15
CA MET A 37 -7.37 4.52 -9.42
C MET A 37 -7.03 3.09 -8.98
N TYR A 38 -7.97 2.38 -8.36
CA TYR A 38 -7.77 0.98 -7.96
C TYR A 38 -7.48 0.10 -9.18
N ALA A 39 -8.25 0.26 -10.25
CA ALA A 39 -8.04 -0.50 -11.48
C ALA A 39 -6.64 -0.29 -12.08
N LYS A 40 -6.12 0.94 -12.05
CA LYS A 40 -4.76 1.23 -12.51
C LYS A 40 -3.68 0.69 -11.57
N LEU A 41 -3.88 0.83 -10.26
CA LEU A 41 -2.88 0.40 -9.28
C LEU A 41 -2.80 -1.12 -9.17
N SER A 42 -3.90 -1.84 -9.40
CA SER A 42 -3.92 -3.31 -9.41
C SER A 42 -3.37 -3.95 -10.69
N GLN A 43 -3.09 -3.15 -11.74
CA GLN A 43 -2.46 -3.62 -12.97
C GLN A 43 -0.96 -3.84 -12.74
N VAL A 44 -0.59 -5.01 -12.27
CA VAL A 44 0.81 -5.37 -11.95
C VAL A 44 1.47 -6.28 -12.99
N ASP A 45 0.71 -6.79 -13.94
CA ASP A 45 1.15 -7.82 -14.89
C ASP A 45 2.38 -7.39 -15.73
N GLU A 46 2.39 -6.13 -16.18
CA GLU A 46 3.52 -5.57 -16.95
C GLU A 46 4.79 -5.47 -16.11
N LEU A 47 4.66 -5.03 -14.84
CA LEU A 47 5.80 -4.91 -13.92
C LEU A 47 6.35 -6.28 -13.52
N ILE A 48 5.48 -7.28 -13.38
CA ILE A 48 5.87 -8.67 -13.14
C ILE A 48 6.63 -9.18 -14.36
N SER A 49 6.08 -9.00 -15.56
CA SER A 49 6.67 -9.49 -16.80
C SER A 49 8.02 -8.84 -17.11
N SER A 50 8.20 -7.57 -16.79
CA SER A 50 9.46 -6.84 -16.95
C SER A 50 10.44 -7.05 -15.80
N ASN A 51 10.04 -7.77 -14.74
CA ASN A 51 10.80 -7.96 -13.50
C ASN A 51 11.18 -6.62 -12.81
N ASP A 52 10.33 -5.57 -12.96
CA ASP A 52 10.55 -4.29 -12.29
C ASP A 52 10.01 -4.32 -10.87
N VAL A 53 10.74 -5.01 -9.99
CA VAL A 53 10.36 -5.21 -8.58
C VAL A 53 10.25 -3.89 -7.82
N TYR A 54 11.06 -2.89 -8.17
CA TYR A 54 11.01 -1.59 -7.48
C TYR A 54 9.72 -0.82 -7.83
N ALA A 55 9.38 -0.71 -9.11
CA ALA A 55 8.13 -0.07 -9.52
C ALA A 55 6.90 -0.84 -9.02
N LEU A 56 6.98 -2.17 -8.98
CA LEU A 56 5.97 -3.03 -8.38
C LEU A 56 5.78 -2.70 -6.89
N GLY A 57 6.86 -2.60 -6.13
CA GLY A 57 6.84 -2.22 -4.72
C GLY A 57 6.22 -0.85 -4.48
N LEU A 58 6.55 0.16 -5.30
CA LEU A 58 5.94 1.49 -5.22
C LEU A 58 4.42 1.44 -5.45
N ARG A 59 3.98 0.69 -6.45
CA ARG A 59 2.56 0.53 -6.78
C ARG A 59 1.78 -0.17 -5.67
N LEU A 60 2.31 -1.24 -5.12
CA LEU A 60 1.70 -1.97 -4.02
C LEU A 60 1.70 -1.16 -2.71
N ASN A 61 2.73 -0.35 -2.44
CA ASN A 61 2.73 0.58 -1.31
C ASN A 61 1.65 1.66 -1.45
N ALA A 62 1.39 2.15 -2.67
CA ALA A 62 0.29 3.08 -2.91
C ALA A 62 -1.06 2.43 -2.59
N LEU A 63 -1.32 1.20 -3.05
CA LEU A 63 -2.53 0.44 -2.69
C LEU A 63 -2.62 0.22 -1.18
N SER A 64 -1.54 -0.15 -0.52
CA SER A 64 -1.48 -0.32 0.94
C SER A 64 -1.84 0.96 1.68
N SER A 65 -1.36 2.10 1.21
CA SER A 65 -1.66 3.41 1.79
C SER A 65 -3.14 3.75 1.64
N LEU A 66 -3.74 3.43 0.48
CA LEU A 66 -5.17 3.61 0.25
C LEU A 66 -6.01 2.71 1.17
N CYS A 67 -5.65 1.44 1.32
CA CYS A 67 -6.33 0.53 2.25
C CYS A 67 -6.34 1.09 3.68
N LYS A 68 -5.20 1.60 4.15
CA LYS A 68 -5.07 2.18 5.48
C LYS A 68 -5.86 3.48 5.66
N ALA A 69 -5.90 4.31 4.62
CA ALA A 69 -6.57 5.62 4.67
C ALA A 69 -8.09 5.50 4.56
N LEU A 70 -8.58 4.71 3.61
CA LEU A 70 -9.99 4.64 3.26
C LEU A 70 -10.71 3.52 4.02
N ARG A 71 -10.03 2.42 4.30
CA ARG A 71 -10.58 1.21 4.95
C ARG A 71 -11.80 0.64 4.22
N GLU A 72 -11.79 0.72 2.90
CA GLU A 72 -12.86 0.24 2.04
C GLU A 72 -12.55 -1.14 1.48
N ASP A 73 -13.56 -1.98 1.37
CA ASP A 73 -13.43 -3.34 0.82
C ASP A 73 -12.90 -3.34 -0.61
N SER A 74 -13.23 -2.32 -1.40
CA SER A 74 -12.72 -2.14 -2.77
C SER A 74 -11.21 -1.94 -2.83
N ALA A 75 -10.64 -1.18 -1.88
CA ALA A 75 -9.20 -0.96 -1.78
C ALA A 75 -8.49 -2.26 -1.35
N VAL A 76 -9.05 -2.94 -0.35
CA VAL A 76 -8.53 -4.23 0.12
C VAL A 76 -8.55 -5.26 -1.00
N LYS A 77 -9.66 -5.35 -1.74
CA LYS A 77 -9.79 -6.24 -2.88
C LYS A 77 -8.75 -5.96 -3.97
N ALA A 78 -8.56 -4.69 -4.34
CA ALA A 78 -7.55 -4.31 -5.33
C ALA A 78 -6.12 -4.68 -4.88
N LEU A 79 -5.81 -4.50 -3.60
CA LEU A 79 -4.52 -4.90 -3.04
C LEU A 79 -4.32 -6.41 -3.07
N THR A 80 -5.32 -7.18 -2.62
CA THR A 80 -5.22 -8.65 -2.58
C THR A 80 -5.15 -9.27 -3.97
N GLU A 81 -5.94 -8.80 -4.93
CA GLU A 81 -5.86 -9.25 -6.33
C GLU A 81 -4.48 -8.99 -6.95
N ALA A 82 -3.87 -7.83 -6.66
CA ALA A 82 -2.52 -7.54 -7.12
C ALA A 82 -1.47 -8.43 -6.45
N LEU A 83 -1.58 -8.66 -5.14
CA LEU A 83 -0.65 -9.51 -4.39
C LEU A 83 -0.79 -11.00 -4.76
N ASP A 84 -1.99 -11.48 -5.05
CA ASP A 84 -2.20 -12.85 -5.50
C ASP A 84 -1.47 -13.11 -6.82
N LYS A 85 -1.54 -12.19 -7.78
CA LYS A 85 -0.74 -12.25 -9.02
C LYS A 85 0.77 -12.25 -8.76
N VAL A 86 1.22 -11.47 -7.81
CA VAL A 86 2.63 -11.44 -7.40
C VAL A 86 3.07 -12.78 -6.82
N ILE A 87 2.26 -13.39 -5.97
CA ILE A 87 2.53 -14.72 -5.40
C ILE A 87 2.54 -15.78 -6.51
N GLU A 88 1.51 -15.80 -7.35
CA GLU A 88 1.37 -16.76 -8.45
C GLU A 88 2.51 -16.68 -9.47
N SER A 89 3.04 -15.49 -9.72
CA SER A 89 4.15 -15.28 -10.64
C SER A 89 5.50 -15.82 -10.14
N GLY A 90 5.63 -16.03 -8.82
CA GLY A 90 6.89 -16.41 -8.20
C GLY A 90 7.98 -15.34 -8.21
N ILE A 91 7.65 -14.08 -8.56
CA ILE A 91 8.63 -12.98 -8.66
C ILE A 91 9.34 -12.73 -7.33
N ILE A 92 8.69 -13.03 -6.19
CA ILE A 92 9.30 -12.92 -4.87
C ILE A 92 10.53 -13.80 -4.70
N ASP A 93 10.54 -14.96 -5.32
CA ASP A 93 11.68 -15.90 -5.27
C ASP A 93 12.86 -15.43 -6.13
N SER A 94 12.58 -14.59 -7.14
CA SER A 94 13.57 -14.01 -8.05
C SER A 94 14.10 -12.64 -7.58
N ILE A 95 13.60 -12.11 -6.47
CA ILE A 95 14.06 -10.82 -5.92
C ILE A 95 15.57 -10.86 -5.70
N ASP A 96 16.26 -9.86 -6.25
CA ASP A 96 17.67 -9.65 -5.97
C ASP A 96 17.86 -9.33 -4.47
N LYS A 97 18.35 -10.33 -3.75
CA LYS A 97 18.60 -10.26 -2.31
C LYS A 97 19.76 -9.33 -1.95
N ASN A 98 20.42 -8.73 -2.94
CA ASN A 98 21.47 -7.73 -2.75
C ASN A 98 20.94 -6.29 -2.93
N SER A 99 19.66 -6.12 -3.23
CA SER A 99 19.04 -4.80 -3.38
C SER A 99 17.98 -4.52 -2.32
N LEU A 100 18.28 -3.62 -1.41
CA LEU A 100 17.35 -3.19 -0.35
C LEU A 100 16.05 -2.57 -0.91
N LYS A 101 16.09 -1.99 -2.11
CA LYS A 101 14.92 -1.39 -2.75
C LYS A 101 13.80 -2.38 -3.03
N HIS A 102 14.13 -3.64 -3.22
CA HIS A 102 13.17 -4.68 -3.53
C HIS A 102 12.32 -5.10 -2.32
N PHE A 103 12.77 -4.80 -1.11
CA PHE A 103 12.04 -5.14 0.11
C PHE A 103 10.81 -4.28 0.37
N MET A 104 10.62 -3.19 -0.38
CA MET A 104 9.45 -2.31 -0.27
C MET A 104 8.12 -3.06 -0.38
N ILE A 105 8.06 -4.12 -1.18
CA ILE A 105 6.87 -4.95 -1.39
C ILE A 105 6.34 -5.60 -0.10
N GLY A 106 7.20 -5.84 0.88
CA GLY A 106 6.86 -6.51 2.12
C GLY A 106 5.77 -5.81 2.95
N ASN A 107 5.73 -4.46 2.90
CA ASN A 107 4.67 -3.70 3.58
C ASN A 107 3.28 -4.00 3.04
N ALA A 108 3.17 -4.27 1.74
CA ALA A 108 1.90 -4.59 1.10
C ALA A 108 1.35 -5.92 1.60
N PHE A 109 2.22 -6.91 1.77
CA PHE A 109 1.85 -8.21 2.33
C PHE A 109 1.34 -8.10 3.77
N TYR A 110 2.03 -7.36 4.65
CA TYR A 110 1.53 -7.14 6.01
C TYR A 110 0.20 -6.39 6.01
N THR A 111 0.04 -5.39 5.15
CA THR A 111 -1.22 -4.66 5.03
C THR A 111 -2.37 -5.59 4.63
N ALA A 112 -2.16 -6.45 3.63
CA ALA A 112 -3.17 -7.42 3.22
C ALA A 112 -3.51 -8.40 4.34
N SER A 113 -2.52 -8.93 5.05
CA SER A 113 -2.75 -9.80 6.20
C SER A 113 -3.55 -9.10 7.30
N ASP A 114 -3.24 -7.84 7.62
CA ASP A 114 -3.95 -7.06 8.66
C ASP A 114 -5.43 -6.84 8.32
N PHE A 115 -5.76 -6.66 7.03
CA PHE A 115 -7.14 -6.40 6.61
C PHE A 115 -7.95 -7.68 6.34
N THR A 116 -7.30 -8.76 5.92
CA THR A 116 -8.00 -10.00 5.54
C THR A 116 -7.95 -11.08 6.61
N GLY A 117 -6.95 -11.06 7.49
CA GLY A 117 -6.64 -12.15 8.39
C GLY A 117 -6.08 -13.40 7.70
N ASP A 118 -5.73 -13.32 6.39
CA ASP A 118 -5.19 -14.46 5.64
C ASP A 118 -3.68 -14.56 5.85
N ASP A 119 -3.27 -15.67 6.47
CA ASP A 119 -1.87 -15.97 6.81
C ASP A 119 -0.98 -16.14 5.57
N LYS A 120 -1.53 -16.38 4.37
CA LYS A 120 -0.71 -16.49 3.15
C LYS A 120 0.12 -15.23 2.92
N TYR A 121 -0.45 -14.05 3.13
CA TYR A 121 0.25 -12.78 2.97
C TYR A 121 1.32 -12.57 4.05
N LYS A 122 1.00 -12.91 5.29
CA LYS A 122 1.98 -12.88 6.39
C LYS A 122 3.17 -13.79 6.09
N ASN A 123 2.91 -14.99 5.62
CA ASN A 123 3.95 -15.97 5.31
C ASN A 123 4.91 -15.46 4.20
N GLU A 124 4.38 -14.80 3.16
CA GLU A 124 5.21 -14.18 2.13
C GLU A 124 6.02 -12.99 2.68
N ALA A 125 5.45 -12.19 3.57
CA ALA A 125 6.21 -11.12 4.24
C ALA A 125 7.37 -11.68 5.08
N VAL A 126 7.14 -12.71 5.88
CA VAL A 126 8.17 -13.37 6.71
C VAL A 126 9.26 -14.02 5.84
N LYS A 127 8.86 -14.68 4.75
CA LYS A 127 9.79 -15.27 3.77
C LYS A 127 10.69 -14.21 3.15
N LEU A 128 10.12 -13.07 2.75
CA LEU A 128 10.87 -11.95 2.22
C LEU A 128 11.82 -11.36 3.27
N ALA A 129 11.35 -11.14 4.51
CA ALA A 129 12.14 -10.57 5.59
C ALA A 129 13.36 -11.43 5.96
N ALA A 130 13.29 -12.74 5.77
CA ALA A 130 14.44 -13.62 5.94
C ALA A 130 15.65 -13.22 5.08
N GLY A 131 15.41 -12.50 3.98
CA GLY A 131 16.46 -11.94 3.12
C GLY A 131 17.32 -10.88 3.80
N PHE A 132 16.84 -10.17 4.80
CA PHE A 132 17.64 -9.16 5.53
C PHE A 132 18.89 -9.74 6.18
N LYS A 133 18.89 -11.01 6.55
CA LYS A 133 20.05 -11.71 7.12
C LYS A 133 21.26 -11.76 6.18
N ASN A 134 21.04 -11.57 4.89
CA ASN A 134 22.09 -11.63 3.88
C ASN A 134 22.82 -10.28 3.70
N PHE A 135 22.29 -9.20 4.26
CA PHE A 135 22.92 -7.90 4.14
C PHE A 135 23.97 -7.67 5.23
N ALA A 136 25.18 -7.28 4.80
CA ALA A 136 26.19 -6.80 5.71
C ALA A 136 25.74 -5.44 6.31
N ARG A 137 26.29 -5.12 7.49
CA ARG A 137 26.09 -3.80 8.10
C ARG A 137 27.37 -2.96 7.99
N ASN A 138 27.20 -1.65 7.91
CA ASN A 138 28.31 -0.72 8.01
C ASN A 138 28.67 -0.48 9.50
N GLU A 139 29.71 0.32 9.75
CA GLU A 139 30.18 0.65 11.11
C GLU A 139 29.11 1.36 11.97
N ALA A 140 28.15 2.04 11.33
CA ALA A 140 27.04 2.70 12.00
C ALA A 140 25.81 1.79 12.19
N GLY A 141 25.91 0.49 11.84
CA GLY A 141 24.83 -0.49 12.01
C GLY A 141 23.81 -0.56 10.87
N TYR A 142 23.86 0.31 9.86
CA TYR A 142 22.91 0.29 8.74
C TYR A 142 23.23 -0.83 7.75
N PHE A 143 22.19 -1.36 7.12
CA PHE A 143 22.37 -2.33 6.02
C PHE A 143 23.15 -1.72 4.85
N LYS A 144 24.13 -2.48 4.36
CA LYS A 144 24.86 -2.17 3.15
C LYS A 144 24.14 -2.73 1.93
N ASP A 145 23.91 -1.89 0.95
CA ASP A 145 23.47 -2.28 -0.38
C ASP A 145 24.67 -2.45 -1.31
N ALA A 146 24.52 -3.16 -2.42
CA ALA A 146 25.58 -3.47 -3.35
C ALA A 146 26.37 -2.24 -3.85
N ASP A 147 25.74 -1.07 -3.96
CA ASP A 147 26.37 0.17 -4.40
C ASP A 147 26.94 1.04 -3.24
N ASP A 148 26.82 0.60 -1.99
CA ASP A 148 27.26 1.27 -0.74
C ASP A 148 26.89 2.78 -0.66
N LYS A 149 25.97 3.24 -1.51
CA LYS A 149 25.52 4.63 -1.51
C LYS A 149 24.44 4.83 -0.48
N LYS A 150 24.67 5.71 0.46
CA LYS A 150 23.62 6.17 1.38
C LYS A 150 22.61 7.02 0.62
N CYS A 151 21.35 6.60 0.61
CA CYS A 151 20.26 7.30 -0.04
C CYS A 151 18.99 7.15 0.81
N LEU A 152 18.33 8.27 1.09
CA LEU A 152 17.01 8.25 1.74
C LEU A 152 15.99 7.38 0.97
N CYS A 153 16.15 7.24 -0.34
CA CYS A 153 15.29 6.37 -1.14
C CYS A 153 15.42 4.90 -0.75
N LYS A 154 16.60 4.44 -0.32
CA LYS A 154 16.80 3.07 0.18
C LYS A 154 16.16 2.88 1.54
N ALA A 155 16.41 3.82 2.47
CA ALA A 155 15.77 3.81 3.77
C ALA A 155 14.24 3.76 3.64
N TYR A 156 13.65 4.63 2.82
CA TYR A 156 12.22 4.60 2.52
C TYR A 156 11.75 3.24 1.96
N SER A 157 12.59 2.53 1.23
CA SER A 157 12.22 1.28 0.59
C SER A 157 12.17 0.09 1.55
N TYR A 158 13.09 -0.02 2.50
CA TYR A 158 13.19 -1.21 3.34
C TYR A 158 12.85 -0.97 4.82
N GLU A 159 13.16 0.20 5.38
CA GLU A 159 12.98 0.45 6.82
C GLU A 159 11.54 0.28 7.31
N PRO A 160 10.51 0.79 6.61
CA PRO A 160 9.14 0.58 7.07
C PRO A 160 8.75 -0.90 7.09
N PHE A 161 9.25 -1.69 6.14
CA PHE A 161 8.99 -3.13 6.13
C PHE A 161 9.79 -3.85 7.22
N TYR A 162 11.07 -3.50 7.40
CA TYR A 162 11.90 -4.07 8.44
C TYR A 162 11.31 -3.79 9.83
N MET A 163 10.87 -2.57 10.08
CA MET A 163 10.18 -2.19 11.32
C MET A 163 8.88 -2.99 11.52
N ALA A 164 8.08 -3.16 10.46
CA ALA A 164 6.85 -3.95 10.54
C ALA A 164 7.14 -5.41 10.87
N TYR A 165 8.17 -5.99 10.26
CA TYR A 165 8.61 -7.35 10.52
C TYR A 165 9.08 -7.51 11.97
N GLU A 166 9.97 -6.66 12.47
CA GLU A 166 10.47 -6.71 13.84
C GLU A 166 9.35 -6.55 14.87
N THR A 167 8.35 -5.73 14.54
CA THR A 167 7.19 -5.50 15.43
C THR A 167 6.27 -6.71 15.50
N LYS A 168 6.05 -7.40 14.39
CA LYS A 168 5.05 -8.46 14.25
C LYS A 168 5.63 -9.86 14.48
N ASP A 169 6.79 -10.13 13.93
CA ASP A 169 7.34 -11.48 13.80
C ASP A 169 8.82 -11.60 14.22
N GLY A 170 9.61 -10.53 14.16
CA GLY A 170 11.05 -10.51 14.42
C GLY A 170 11.44 -10.49 15.90
N GLY A 171 10.47 -10.37 16.82
CA GLY A 171 10.72 -10.37 18.26
C GLY A 171 11.27 -9.07 18.82
N LYS A 172 11.38 -8.03 18.03
CA LYS A 172 11.89 -6.68 18.39
C LYS A 172 13.38 -6.62 18.76
N GLU A 173 14.12 -7.67 18.47
CA GLU A 173 15.55 -7.75 18.82
C GLU A 173 16.38 -6.67 18.11
N GLN A 174 15.98 -6.35 16.90
CA GLN A 174 16.66 -5.38 16.03
C GLN A 174 15.93 -4.02 15.95
N TYR A 175 15.04 -3.75 16.89
CA TYR A 175 14.21 -2.55 16.88
C TYR A 175 15.05 -1.26 16.91
N ASN A 176 16.16 -1.28 17.67
CA ASN A 176 17.08 -0.15 17.78
C ASN A 176 17.83 0.16 16.48
N ASP A 177 17.93 -0.79 15.57
CA ASP A 177 18.59 -0.59 14.28
C ASP A 177 17.87 0.40 13.37
N VAL A 178 16.55 0.55 13.57
CA VAL A 178 15.69 1.42 12.76
C VAL A 178 15.53 2.80 13.40
N ILE A 179 15.66 2.86 14.73
CA ILE A 179 15.45 4.09 15.50
C ILE A 179 16.77 4.88 15.64
N GLY A 180 17.95 4.20 15.49
CA GLY A 180 19.31 4.76 15.37
C GLY A 180 19.73 5.61 16.52
#